data_d355b153707243de2e3b1eed9f03c0be
#
_entry.id   d355b153707243de2e3b1eed9f03c0be
#
_cell.length_a   1.000
_cell.length_b   1.000
_cell.length_c   1.000
_cell.angle_alpha   90.00
_cell.angle_beta   90.00
_cell.angle_gamma   90.00
#
_symmetry.space_group_name_H-M   'P 1'
#
loop_
_entity.id
_entity.type
_entity.pdbx_description
1 polymer ?
#
loop_
_entity_poly.entity_id
_entity_poly.type
_entity_poly.pdbx_seq_one_letter_code
_entity_poly.pdbx_strand_id
1 'polypeptide(L)'
;MKSRRQFGTIRKLPSGRWQARHRDGVTNRLLNAPATFATKAAANRYLATVETDIARGVWHDPRHGDLTFTEWVQRYLSVAGHKAATTRSRDETVLRVHLVPAFGPQRLAAIAPLDVQHIVNEMAARLAPATVRTNYGVLRAVMNAAVDDGRIARSPCRRITLPRSGDTPRHALEPAELHRLAAAMPREYRAIVYVGGVLGLRWSEIAGLRVGRVNILGRSLEVAEAIKYVSGRLVVDGLVKSKASLRVLGMPDELATILSGHLAQQRLTGADIDALVFSSPRGGALNYQNFMLRIWKPAVTAARVEGVTAHHLRHSAATYLDAVGAPEQLMRRRLGHGSSDLTRRVYVHVLDETDQRITRALGELVWKPSAEQQSRNERAGS
;
A
#
# COMPACT_ATOMS: atom_id res chain seq x y z
N MET A 1 56.45 -16.70 -33.00
CA MET A 1 55.19 -17.43 -32.71
C MET A 1 54.03 -16.43 -32.53
N LYS A 2 52.98 -16.44 -33.34
CA LYS A 2 51.80 -15.59 -33.13
C LYS A 2 51.05 -16.13 -31.90
N SER A 3 51.03 -15.39 -30.80
CA SER A 3 50.27 -15.72 -29.60
C SER A 3 48.79 -15.92 -30.00
N ARG A 4 48.32 -17.14 -29.88
CA ARG A 4 46.91 -17.47 -30.10
C ARG A 4 46.12 -16.91 -28.94
N ARG A 5 45.24 -15.99 -29.23
CA ARG A 5 44.37 -15.38 -28.21
C ARG A 5 43.54 -16.45 -27.50
N GLN A 6 43.50 -16.44 -26.18
CA GLN A 6 42.75 -17.41 -25.38
C GLN A 6 41.21 -17.11 -25.37
N PHE A 7 40.80 -15.83 -25.49
CA PHE A 7 39.38 -15.41 -25.45
C PHE A 7 38.98 -14.65 -26.71
N GLY A 8 37.90 -15.11 -27.35
CA GLY A 8 37.25 -14.47 -28.49
C GLY A 8 38.03 -14.49 -29.80
N THR A 9 37.43 -14.05 -30.87
CA THR A 9 38.02 -13.93 -32.20
C THR A 9 37.76 -12.56 -32.82
N ILE A 10 38.69 -12.11 -33.68
CA ILE A 10 38.61 -10.86 -34.41
C ILE A 10 38.82 -11.14 -35.89
N ARG A 11 37.97 -10.60 -36.75
CA ARG A 11 38.14 -10.65 -38.20
C ARG A 11 38.00 -9.29 -38.83
N LYS A 12 38.70 -9.04 -39.90
CA LYS A 12 38.53 -7.87 -40.77
C LYS A 12 37.37 -8.12 -41.73
N LEU A 13 36.45 -7.18 -41.86
CA LEU A 13 35.33 -7.22 -42.80
C LEU A 13 35.71 -6.63 -44.13
N PRO A 14 34.96 -6.92 -45.22
CA PRO A 14 35.17 -6.27 -46.53
C PRO A 14 35.09 -4.76 -46.49
N SER A 15 34.34 -4.18 -45.58
CA SER A 15 34.23 -2.75 -45.30
C SER A 15 35.48 -2.12 -44.65
N GLY A 16 36.55 -2.89 -44.46
CA GLY A 16 37.75 -2.44 -43.75
C GLY A 16 37.64 -2.41 -42.22
N ARG A 17 36.45 -2.53 -41.66
CA ARG A 17 36.20 -2.52 -40.20
C ARG A 17 36.50 -3.89 -39.57
N TRP A 18 36.60 -3.92 -38.26
CA TRP A 18 36.91 -5.11 -37.48
C TRP A 18 35.71 -5.59 -36.73
N GLN A 19 35.39 -6.88 -36.79
CA GLN A 19 34.37 -7.55 -36.03
C GLN A 19 35.00 -8.38 -34.91
N ALA A 20 34.56 -8.17 -33.68
CA ALA A 20 34.89 -9.01 -32.54
C ALA A 20 33.78 -10.03 -32.27
N ARG A 21 34.13 -11.23 -31.84
CA ARG A 21 33.22 -12.33 -31.48
C ARG A 21 33.72 -13.00 -30.22
N HIS A 22 32.81 -13.33 -29.33
CA HIS A 22 33.10 -14.06 -28.09
C HIS A 22 31.99 -15.09 -27.79
N ARG A 23 32.26 -15.99 -26.86
CA ARG A 23 31.21 -16.87 -26.36
C ARG A 23 30.52 -16.21 -25.18
N ASP A 24 29.22 -16.37 -25.10
CA ASP A 24 28.40 -16.01 -23.95
C ASP A 24 28.83 -16.83 -22.73
N GLY A 25 29.00 -16.17 -21.58
CA GLY A 25 29.50 -16.83 -20.35
C GLY A 25 28.53 -17.85 -19.74
N VAL A 26 27.23 -17.77 -20.07
CA VAL A 26 26.17 -18.63 -19.52
C VAL A 26 25.76 -19.70 -20.55
N THR A 27 25.40 -19.24 -21.74
CA THR A 27 24.81 -20.12 -22.78
C THR A 27 25.85 -20.75 -23.69
N ASN A 28 27.12 -20.38 -23.60
CA ASN A 28 28.23 -20.76 -24.47
C ASN A 28 28.01 -20.46 -25.97
N ARG A 29 26.96 -19.72 -26.30
CA ARG A 29 26.61 -19.32 -27.68
C ARG A 29 27.62 -18.33 -28.20
N LEU A 30 27.99 -18.42 -29.48
CA LEU A 30 28.89 -17.47 -30.13
C LEU A 30 28.15 -16.18 -30.45
N LEU A 31 28.59 -15.08 -29.89
CA LEU A 31 28.02 -13.75 -30.06
C LEU A 31 28.97 -12.85 -30.83
N ASN A 32 28.41 -12.01 -31.73
CA ASN A 32 29.13 -10.90 -32.34
C ASN A 32 29.07 -9.69 -31.38
N ALA A 33 30.12 -8.90 -31.34
CA ALA A 33 30.04 -7.58 -30.69
C ALA A 33 28.88 -6.75 -31.30
N PRO A 34 28.21 -5.90 -30.50
CA PRO A 34 27.06 -5.12 -30.97
C PRO A 34 27.44 -4.10 -32.06
N ALA A 35 28.71 -3.75 -32.18
CA ALA A 35 29.22 -2.85 -33.20
C ALA A 35 30.51 -3.38 -33.83
N THR A 36 30.85 -2.86 -34.99
CA THR A 36 32.16 -3.07 -35.64
C THR A 36 33.13 -1.96 -35.25
N PHE A 37 34.43 -2.24 -35.24
CA PHE A 37 35.47 -1.35 -34.76
C PHE A 37 36.32 -0.80 -35.92
N ALA A 38 36.75 0.45 -35.81
CA ALA A 38 37.65 1.07 -36.82
C ALA A 38 39.04 0.42 -36.83
N THR A 39 39.54 -0.03 -35.67
CA THR A 39 40.85 -0.63 -35.53
C THR A 39 40.83 -2.00 -34.85
N LYS A 40 41.80 -2.83 -35.16
CA LYS A 40 42.01 -4.12 -34.50
C LYS A 40 42.26 -3.93 -33.00
N ALA A 41 42.97 -2.84 -32.62
CA ALA A 41 43.23 -2.52 -31.22
C ALA A 41 41.93 -2.23 -30.44
N ALA A 42 40.99 -1.51 -31.03
CA ALA A 42 39.69 -1.25 -30.41
C ALA A 42 38.88 -2.54 -30.23
N ALA A 43 38.87 -3.43 -31.23
CA ALA A 43 38.21 -4.74 -31.12
C ALA A 43 38.87 -5.61 -30.02
N ASN A 44 40.20 -5.52 -29.84
CA ASN A 44 40.93 -6.20 -28.79
C ASN A 44 40.56 -5.69 -27.40
N ARG A 45 40.47 -4.35 -27.21
CA ARG A 45 40.05 -3.77 -25.94
C ARG A 45 38.63 -4.21 -25.55
N TYR A 46 37.69 -4.16 -26.52
CA TYR A 46 36.36 -4.67 -26.27
C TYR A 46 36.35 -6.12 -25.74
N LEU A 47 37.10 -7.04 -26.41
CA LEU A 47 37.14 -8.43 -25.95
C LEU A 47 37.80 -8.59 -24.58
N ALA A 48 38.78 -7.79 -24.23
CA ALA A 48 39.41 -7.81 -22.90
C ALA A 48 38.44 -7.34 -21.80
N THR A 49 37.61 -6.31 -22.11
CA THR A 49 36.54 -5.85 -21.19
C THR A 49 35.51 -6.96 -20.99
N VAL A 50 35.00 -7.56 -22.09
CA VAL A 50 34.02 -8.65 -22.00
C VAL A 50 34.54 -9.85 -21.22
N GLU A 51 35.80 -10.25 -21.45
CA GLU A 51 36.46 -11.34 -20.71
C GLU A 51 36.50 -11.06 -19.21
N THR A 52 36.89 -9.84 -18.83
CA THR A 52 36.92 -9.41 -17.43
C THR A 52 35.49 -9.39 -16.82
N ASP A 53 34.50 -8.89 -17.54
CA ASP A 53 33.14 -8.80 -17.06
C ASP A 53 32.49 -10.19 -16.92
N ILE A 54 32.79 -11.12 -17.82
CA ILE A 54 32.36 -12.54 -17.70
C ILE A 54 33.04 -13.18 -16.48
N ALA A 55 34.33 -12.97 -16.30
CA ALA A 55 35.06 -13.53 -15.16
C ALA A 55 34.54 -13.00 -13.82
N ARG A 56 34.04 -11.77 -13.77
CA ARG A 56 33.42 -11.16 -12.60
C ARG A 56 31.90 -11.49 -12.45
N GLY A 57 31.31 -12.20 -13.41
CA GLY A 57 29.88 -12.51 -13.40
C GLY A 57 28.95 -11.27 -13.62
N VAL A 58 29.49 -10.17 -14.15
CA VAL A 58 28.76 -8.91 -14.37
C VAL A 58 28.52 -8.59 -15.84
N TRP A 59 28.91 -9.49 -16.74
CA TRP A 59 28.71 -9.29 -18.17
C TRP A 59 27.23 -9.45 -18.55
N HIS A 60 26.71 -8.48 -19.30
CA HIS A 60 25.39 -8.50 -19.88
C HIS A 60 25.48 -8.25 -21.38
N ASP A 61 24.71 -9.01 -22.18
CA ASP A 61 24.63 -8.74 -23.63
C ASP A 61 23.90 -7.39 -23.84
N PRO A 62 24.56 -6.36 -24.41
CA PRO A 62 23.93 -5.06 -24.63
C PRO A 62 22.64 -5.12 -25.44
N ARG A 63 22.47 -6.17 -26.27
CA ARG A 63 21.25 -6.36 -27.08
C ARG A 63 20.02 -6.75 -26.24
N HIS A 64 20.22 -7.28 -25.04
CA HIS A 64 19.11 -7.57 -24.13
C HIS A 64 18.37 -6.29 -23.70
N GLY A 65 19.03 -5.14 -23.71
CA GLY A 65 18.46 -3.82 -23.43
C GLY A 65 17.81 -3.14 -24.64
N ASP A 66 17.77 -3.77 -25.82
CA ASP A 66 17.11 -3.25 -27.02
C ASP A 66 15.56 -3.30 -26.94
N LEU A 67 15.01 -4.00 -25.95
CA LEU A 67 13.58 -3.96 -25.64
C LEU A 67 13.14 -2.54 -25.30
N THR A 68 11.99 -2.13 -25.83
CA THR A 68 11.34 -0.89 -25.42
C THR A 68 10.82 -1.00 -23.98
N PHE A 69 10.63 0.14 -23.34
CA PHE A 69 10.01 0.17 -22.00
C PHE A 69 8.62 -0.45 -22.00
N THR A 70 7.82 -0.23 -23.05
CA THR A 70 6.48 -0.84 -23.20
C THR A 70 6.54 -2.38 -23.23
N GLU A 71 7.44 -2.93 -24.07
CA GLU A 71 7.61 -4.40 -24.17
C GLU A 71 8.08 -5.00 -22.84
N TRP A 72 8.98 -4.30 -22.13
CA TRP A 72 9.42 -4.73 -20.83
C TRP A 72 8.31 -4.70 -19.78
N VAL A 73 7.51 -3.62 -19.74
CA VAL A 73 6.35 -3.50 -18.83
C VAL A 73 5.36 -4.65 -19.04
N GLN A 74 5.07 -5.03 -20.29
CA GLN A 74 4.19 -6.17 -20.59
C GLN A 74 4.74 -7.48 -20.00
N ARG A 75 6.03 -7.75 -20.17
CA ARG A 75 6.69 -8.94 -19.59
C ARG A 75 6.68 -8.90 -18.05
N TYR A 76 7.02 -7.75 -17.47
CA TYR A 76 6.99 -7.57 -16.02
C TYR A 76 5.62 -7.85 -15.41
N LEU A 77 4.55 -7.33 -16.03
CA LEU A 77 3.18 -7.54 -15.58
C LEU A 77 2.72 -8.98 -15.74
N SER A 78 3.17 -9.71 -16.78
CA SER A 78 2.79 -11.12 -16.99
C SER A 78 3.26 -12.04 -15.87
N VAL A 79 4.36 -11.71 -15.18
CA VAL A 79 4.91 -12.49 -14.05
C VAL A 79 4.53 -11.92 -12.68
N ALA A 80 3.79 -10.79 -12.62
CA ALA A 80 3.42 -10.10 -11.38
C ALA A 80 2.25 -10.78 -10.61
N GLY A 81 1.87 -12.01 -10.95
CA GLY A 81 0.76 -12.76 -10.34
C GLY A 81 0.90 -12.98 -8.83
N HIS A 82 2.13 -13.00 -8.30
CA HIS A 82 2.43 -13.11 -6.87
C HIS A 82 2.07 -11.86 -6.06
N LYS A 83 1.87 -10.71 -6.71
CA LYS A 83 1.49 -9.47 -6.02
C LYS A 83 0.03 -9.47 -5.62
N ALA A 84 -0.26 -8.85 -4.49
CA ALA A 84 -1.63 -8.62 -4.07
C ALA A 84 -2.43 -7.88 -5.15
N ALA A 85 -3.68 -8.25 -5.37
CA ALA A 85 -4.55 -7.68 -6.40
C ALA A 85 -4.59 -6.15 -6.39
N THR A 86 -4.68 -5.53 -5.19
CA THR A 86 -4.64 -4.06 -5.04
C THR A 86 -3.31 -3.45 -5.46
N THR A 87 -2.19 -4.10 -5.12
CA THR A 87 -0.86 -3.63 -5.52
C THR A 87 -0.68 -3.72 -7.02
N ARG A 88 -1.09 -4.83 -7.62
CA ARG A 88 -1.03 -5.04 -9.07
C ARG A 88 -1.88 -4.01 -9.81
N SER A 89 -3.14 -3.82 -9.43
CA SER A 89 -4.02 -2.82 -10.05
C SER A 89 -3.48 -1.39 -9.94
N ARG A 90 -2.87 -1.04 -8.81
CA ARG A 90 -2.19 0.25 -8.65
C ARG A 90 -0.98 0.36 -9.59
N ASP A 91 -0.11 -0.64 -9.60
CA ASP A 91 1.10 -0.64 -10.43
C ASP A 91 0.73 -0.57 -11.92
N GLU A 92 -0.27 -1.34 -12.37
CA GLU A 92 -0.82 -1.28 -13.73
C GLU A 92 -1.35 0.13 -14.08
N THR A 93 -2.05 0.77 -13.16
CA THR A 93 -2.57 2.13 -13.36
C THR A 93 -1.44 3.14 -13.48
N VAL A 94 -0.44 3.09 -12.60
CA VAL A 94 0.74 3.97 -12.64
C VAL A 94 1.51 3.79 -13.94
N LEU A 95 1.75 2.55 -14.34
CA LEU A 95 2.44 2.23 -15.59
C LEU A 95 1.69 2.77 -16.79
N ARG A 96 0.40 2.51 -16.91
CA ARG A 96 -0.43 2.91 -18.03
C ARG A 96 -0.62 4.43 -18.13
N VAL A 97 -0.83 5.11 -17.00
CA VAL A 97 -1.20 6.54 -16.98
C VAL A 97 0.01 7.47 -16.99
N HIS A 98 1.10 7.07 -16.37
CA HIS A 98 2.24 7.97 -16.15
C HIS A 98 3.54 7.51 -16.83
N LEU A 99 3.87 6.22 -16.78
CA LEU A 99 5.20 5.76 -17.14
C LEU A 99 5.32 5.29 -18.59
N VAL A 100 4.33 4.57 -19.13
CA VAL A 100 4.31 4.16 -20.54
C VAL A 100 4.18 5.37 -21.48
N PRO A 101 3.34 6.39 -21.19
CA PRO A 101 3.36 7.61 -21.99
C PRO A 101 4.71 8.33 -22.02
N ALA A 102 5.47 8.26 -20.94
CA ALA A 102 6.77 8.95 -20.82
C ALA A 102 7.94 8.20 -21.45
N PHE A 103 8.02 6.89 -21.20
CA PHE A 103 9.18 6.06 -21.59
C PHE A 103 8.89 5.01 -22.65
N GLY A 104 7.62 4.78 -22.99
CA GLY A 104 7.16 3.64 -23.77
C GLY A 104 7.98 3.26 -24.99
N PRO A 105 8.24 4.19 -25.93
CA PRO A 105 9.02 3.90 -27.13
C PRO A 105 10.54 3.83 -26.90
N GLN A 106 11.03 4.26 -25.72
CA GLN A 106 12.47 4.29 -25.44
C GLN A 106 12.98 2.86 -25.15
N ARG A 107 14.18 2.56 -25.64
CA ARG A 107 14.89 1.33 -25.28
C ARG A 107 15.33 1.38 -23.82
N LEU A 108 15.21 0.28 -23.10
CA LEU A 108 15.61 0.22 -21.68
C LEU A 108 17.05 0.70 -21.43
N ALA A 109 17.97 0.30 -22.31
CA ALA A 109 19.37 0.70 -22.23
C ALA A 109 19.62 2.19 -22.50
N ALA A 110 18.69 2.90 -23.12
CA ALA A 110 18.80 4.31 -23.44
C ALA A 110 18.27 5.23 -22.34
N ILE A 111 17.44 4.70 -21.41
CA ILE A 111 16.87 5.51 -20.33
C ILE A 111 17.97 5.88 -19.34
N ALA A 112 18.26 7.19 -19.23
CA ALA A 112 19.27 7.72 -18.34
C ALA A 112 18.67 8.25 -17.01
N PRO A 113 19.48 8.43 -15.94
CA PRO A 113 18.99 9.02 -14.70
C PRO A 113 18.39 10.42 -14.86
N LEU A 114 18.87 11.22 -15.83
CA LEU A 114 18.32 12.54 -16.12
C LEU A 114 16.90 12.46 -16.69
N ASP A 115 16.60 11.46 -17.54
CA ASP A 115 15.26 11.25 -18.06
C ASP A 115 14.29 10.89 -16.92
N VAL A 116 14.73 10.04 -15.98
CA VAL A 116 13.96 9.70 -14.78
C VAL A 116 13.71 10.93 -13.93
N GLN A 117 14.74 11.79 -13.72
CA GLN A 117 14.59 13.03 -12.95
C GLN A 117 13.61 13.99 -13.62
N HIS A 118 13.68 14.11 -14.96
CA HIS A 118 12.79 14.96 -15.74
C HIS A 118 11.32 14.55 -15.52
N ILE A 119 10.99 13.27 -15.67
CA ILE A 119 9.63 12.75 -15.47
C ILE A 119 9.17 12.90 -14.00
N VAL A 120 10.06 12.72 -13.03
CA VAL A 120 9.75 13.00 -11.62
C VAL A 120 9.36 14.47 -11.41
N ASN A 121 10.10 15.40 -12.05
CA ASN A 121 9.80 16.84 -11.97
C ASN A 121 8.47 17.18 -12.66
N GLU A 122 8.19 16.63 -13.84
CA GLU A 122 6.89 16.78 -14.51
C GLU A 122 5.72 16.25 -13.68
N MET A 123 5.88 15.09 -13.06
CA MET A 123 4.87 14.57 -12.13
C MET A 123 4.70 15.48 -10.91
N ALA A 124 5.79 16.02 -10.37
CA ALA A 124 5.74 16.90 -9.19
C ALA A 124 5.03 18.23 -9.45
N ALA A 125 5.00 18.71 -10.68
CA ALA A 125 4.24 19.90 -11.06
C ALA A 125 2.71 19.69 -11.03
N ARG A 126 2.24 18.45 -11.08
CA ARG A 126 0.81 18.12 -11.24
C ARG A 126 0.23 17.23 -10.13
N LEU A 127 1.08 16.53 -9.40
CA LEU A 127 0.67 15.51 -8.43
C LEU A 127 1.22 15.82 -7.04
N ALA A 128 0.49 15.39 -6.02
CA ALA A 128 0.95 15.48 -4.64
C ALA A 128 2.27 14.70 -4.42
N PRO A 129 3.17 15.17 -3.55
CA PRO A 129 4.47 14.55 -3.28
C PRO A 129 4.40 13.05 -2.97
N ALA A 130 3.41 12.62 -2.19
CA ALA A 130 3.20 11.20 -1.86
C ALA A 130 2.85 10.36 -3.10
N THR A 131 2.07 10.90 -4.03
CA THR A 131 1.72 10.25 -5.30
C THR A 131 2.96 10.10 -6.19
N VAL A 132 3.77 11.16 -6.32
CA VAL A 132 5.04 11.14 -7.07
C VAL A 132 5.97 10.06 -6.51
N ARG A 133 6.13 9.99 -5.19
CA ARG A 133 6.95 8.95 -4.53
C ARG A 133 6.43 7.53 -4.81
N THR A 134 5.13 7.35 -4.83
CA THR A 134 4.50 6.06 -5.16
C THR A 134 4.78 5.68 -6.62
N ASN A 135 4.57 6.60 -7.55
CA ASN A 135 4.80 6.38 -8.98
C ASN A 135 6.28 6.08 -9.28
N TYR A 136 7.18 6.85 -8.68
CA TYR A 136 8.62 6.57 -8.75
C TYR A 136 8.98 5.20 -8.15
N GLY A 137 8.35 4.80 -7.04
CA GLY A 137 8.53 3.47 -6.45
C GLY A 137 8.19 2.34 -7.43
N VAL A 138 7.13 2.51 -8.23
CA VAL A 138 6.75 1.56 -9.29
C VAL A 138 7.80 1.54 -10.40
N LEU A 139 8.23 2.72 -10.90
CA LEU A 139 9.30 2.81 -11.92
C LEU A 139 10.58 2.11 -11.44
N ARG A 140 10.99 2.41 -10.20
CA ARG A 140 12.19 1.79 -9.61
C ARG A 140 12.08 0.27 -9.53
N ALA A 141 10.92 -0.27 -9.16
CA ALA A 141 10.69 -1.70 -9.11
C ALA A 141 10.78 -2.35 -10.50
N VAL A 142 10.21 -1.72 -11.52
CA VAL A 142 10.25 -2.19 -12.92
C VAL A 142 11.69 -2.17 -13.47
N MET A 143 12.43 -1.08 -13.21
CA MET A 143 13.81 -0.95 -13.69
C MET A 143 14.79 -1.85 -12.93
N ASN A 144 14.57 -2.10 -11.64
CA ASN A 144 15.37 -3.06 -10.89
C ASN A 144 15.10 -4.49 -11.38
N ALA A 145 13.85 -4.85 -11.68
CA ALA A 145 13.54 -6.14 -12.29
C ALA A 145 14.22 -6.31 -13.67
N ALA A 146 14.42 -5.22 -14.42
CA ALA A 146 15.19 -5.27 -15.67
C ALA A 146 16.69 -5.51 -15.44
N VAL A 147 17.24 -5.04 -14.32
CA VAL A 147 18.60 -5.37 -13.90
C VAL A 147 18.69 -6.84 -13.48
N ASP A 148 17.77 -7.30 -12.65
CA ASP A 148 17.73 -8.68 -12.14
C ASP A 148 17.55 -9.71 -13.27
N ASP A 149 16.80 -9.35 -14.34
CA ASP A 149 16.62 -10.17 -15.56
C ASP A 149 17.76 -9.98 -16.58
N GLY A 150 18.81 -9.24 -16.25
CA GLY A 150 19.98 -9.03 -17.13
C GLY A 150 19.67 -8.22 -18.40
N ARG A 151 18.61 -7.40 -18.43
CA ARG A 151 18.27 -6.53 -19.56
C ARG A 151 19.12 -5.27 -19.61
N ILE A 152 19.42 -4.72 -18.46
CA ILE A 152 20.28 -3.56 -18.31
C ILE A 152 21.30 -3.82 -17.18
N ALA A 153 22.50 -3.34 -17.35
CA ALA A 153 23.56 -3.53 -16.35
C ALA A 153 23.33 -2.77 -15.04
N ARG A 154 22.61 -1.64 -15.10
CA ARG A 154 22.36 -0.77 -13.95
C ARG A 154 21.01 -0.06 -14.08
N SER A 155 20.31 0.07 -12.97
CA SER A 155 19.05 0.85 -12.93
C SER A 155 19.32 2.35 -13.10
N PRO A 156 18.55 3.06 -13.96
CA PRO A 156 18.60 4.52 -14.06
C PRO A 156 17.97 5.22 -12.84
N CYS A 157 17.23 4.50 -12.00
CA CYS A 157 16.59 5.02 -10.79
C CYS A 157 17.60 5.20 -9.63
N ARG A 158 18.68 5.96 -9.88
CA ARG A 158 19.74 6.21 -8.91
C ARG A 158 19.92 7.70 -8.68
N ARG A 159 20.07 8.11 -7.41
CA ARG A 159 20.30 9.49 -7.01
C ARG A 159 19.22 10.45 -7.53
N ILE A 160 17.98 9.99 -7.59
CA ILE A 160 16.83 10.80 -8.00
C ILE A 160 16.34 11.60 -6.82
N THR A 161 16.21 12.90 -7.00
CA THR A 161 15.64 13.81 -6.01
C THR A 161 14.12 13.75 -6.08
N LEU A 162 13.48 13.38 -4.97
CA LEU A 162 12.03 13.30 -4.87
C LEU A 162 11.47 14.51 -4.11
N PRO A 163 10.25 14.97 -4.46
CA PRO A 163 9.63 16.07 -3.74
C PRO A 163 9.46 15.72 -2.27
N ARG A 164 9.69 16.69 -1.39
CA ARG A 164 9.50 16.51 0.06
C ARG A 164 8.01 16.30 0.34
N SER A 165 7.67 15.26 1.10
CA SER A 165 6.35 15.17 1.70
C SER A 165 6.31 16.16 2.84
N GLY A 166 5.41 17.12 2.81
CA GLY A 166 5.12 17.91 4.00
C GLY A 166 4.60 16.98 5.10
N ASP A 167 5.02 17.20 6.33
CA ASP A 167 4.36 16.61 7.49
C ASP A 167 2.98 17.29 7.61
N THR A 168 1.97 16.66 6.99
CA THR A 168 0.60 17.05 7.28
C THR A 168 0.31 16.52 8.69
N PRO A 169 0.02 17.40 9.67
CA PRO A 169 -0.34 16.96 11.01
C PRO A 169 -1.48 15.93 10.90
N ARG A 170 -1.28 14.79 11.51
CA ARG A 170 -2.32 13.75 11.54
C ARG A 170 -3.38 14.23 12.52
N HIS A 171 -4.46 14.79 12.00
CA HIS A 171 -5.57 15.25 12.82
C HIS A 171 -6.27 14.01 13.44
N ALA A 172 -6.19 13.88 14.75
CA ALA A 172 -7.04 12.99 15.53
C ALA A 172 -8.28 13.79 15.94
N LEU A 173 -9.46 13.25 15.73
CA LEU A 173 -10.71 13.89 16.16
C LEU A 173 -10.79 13.90 17.68
N GLU A 174 -11.15 15.03 18.25
CA GLU A 174 -11.60 15.12 19.62
C GLU A 174 -12.91 14.34 19.83
N PRO A 175 -13.23 13.81 21.03
CA PRO A 175 -14.49 13.10 21.27
C PRO A 175 -15.73 13.88 20.81
N ALA A 176 -15.80 15.18 21.05
CA ALA A 176 -16.90 16.05 20.60
C ALA A 176 -16.99 16.11 19.07
N GLU A 177 -15.86 16.13 18.37
CA GLU A 177 -15.81 16.10 16.90
C GLU A 177 -16.26 14.75 16.35
N LEU A 178 -15.87 13.65 17.02
CA LEU A 178 -16.32 12.30 16.67
C LEU A 178 -17.85 12.20 16.76
N HIS A 179 -18.43 12.75 17.83
CA HIS A 179 -19.91 12.78 18.01
C HIS A 179 -20.59 13.65 16.96
N ARG A 180 -20.05 14.84 16.65
CA ARG A 180 -20.62 15.71 15.60
C ARG A 180 -20.58 15.01 14.24
N LEU A 181 -19.47 14.34 13.93
CA LEU A 181 -19.35 13.57 12.68
C LEU A 181 -20.36 12.42 12.63
N ALA A 182 -20.49 11.65 13.71
CA ALA A 182 -21.47 10.58 13.80
C ALA A 182 -22.93 11.10 13.65
N ALA A 183 -23.25 12.23 14.28
CA ALA A 183 -24.58 12.86 14.17
C ALA A 183 -24.89 13.33 12.74
N ALA A 184 -23.88 13.82 12.02
CA ALA A 184 -24.01 14.26 10.62
C ALA A 184 -24.10 13.10 9.61
N MET A 185 -23.77 11.87 10.01
CA MET A 185 -23.92 10.70 9.14
C MET A 185 -25.37 10.26 8.99
N PRO A 186 -25.78 9.72 7.83
CA PRO A 186 -27.03 8.96 7.71
C PRO A 186 -27.13 7.88 8.81
N ARG A 187 -28.34 7.66 9.31
CA ARG A 187 -28.55 6.77 10.49
C ARG A 187 -27.94 5.39 10.32
N GLU A 188 -28.04 4.83 9.12
CA GLU A 188 -27.50 3.51 8.73
C GLU A 188 -25.97 3.43 8.73
N TYR A 189 -25.27 4.57 8.84
CA TYR A 189 -23.79 4.60 8.82
C TYR A 189 -23.16 5.24 10.06
N ARG A 190 -23.95 5.74 11.01
CA ARG A 190 -23.45 6.41 12.23
C ARG A 190 -22.49 5.54 13.02
N ALA A 191 -22.81 4.27 13.18
CA ALA A 191 -22.00 3.33 13.94
C ALA A 191 -20.60 3.11 13.32
N ILE A 192 -20.42 3.34 12.00
CA ILE A 192 -19.11 3.29 11.34
C ILE A 192 -18.11 4.25 11.99
N VAL A 193 -18.57 5.44 12.36
CA VAL A 193 -17.71 6.48 12.95
C VAL A 193 -17.16 6.01 14.29
N TYR A 194 -17.97 5.40 15.12
CA TYR A 194 -17.54 4.89 16.43
C TYR A 194 -16.71 3.61 16.32
N VAL A 195 -17.07 2.67 15.44
CA VAL A 195 -16.29 1.47 15.20
C VAL A 195 -14.88 1.83 14.69
N GLY A 196 -14.78 2.81 13.80
CA GLY A 196 -13.50 3.33 13.31
C GLY A 196 -12.73 4.15 14.35
N GLY A 197 -13.44 5.07 15.06
CA GLY A 197 -12.84 6.06 15.95
C GLY A 197 -12.51 5.56 17.36
N VAL A 198 -13.17 4.51 17.82
CA VAL A 198 -12.95 3.95 19.17
C VAL A 198 -12.21 2.62 19.11
N LEU A 199 -12.60 1.71 18.20
CA LEU A 199 -11.94 0.41 18.07
C LEU A 199 -10.76 0.42 17.07
N GLY A 200 -10.67 1.44 16.23
CA GLY A 200 -9.55 1.62 15.29
C GLY A 200 -9.57 0.64 14.10
N LEU A 201 -10.73 0.14 13.69
CA LEU A 201 -10.84 -0.73 12.52
C LEU A 201 -10.42 0.02 11.24
N ARG A 202 -9.76 -0.71 10.33
CA ARG A 202 -9.50 -0.19 8.99
C ARG A 202 -10.81 -0.17 8.19
N TRP A 203 -10.92 0.73 7.21
CA TRP A 203 -12.09 0.78 6.34
C TRP A 203 -12.50 -0.60 5.77
N SER A 204 -11.53 -1.37 5.28
CA SER A 204 -11.80 -2.69 4.71
C SER A 204 -12.26 -3.72 5.74
N GLU A 205 -11.87 -3.57 6.99
CA GLU A 205 -12.32 -4.39 8.13
C GLU A 205 -13.75 -4.00 8.53
N ILE A 206 -14.07 -2.69 8.52
CA ILE A 206 -15.44 -2.19 8.73
C ILE A 206 -16.38 -2.70 7.63
N ALA A 207 -15.96 -2.59 6.35
CA ALA A 207 -16.76 -3.05 5.23
C ALA A 207 -16.94 -4.59 5.18
N GLY A 208 -16.07 -5.34 5.84
CA GLY A 208 -16.13 -6.79 5.95
C GLY A 208 -16.71 -7.31 7.26
N LEU A 209 -17.13 -6.43 8.17
CA LEU A 209 -17.65 -6.85 9.48
C LEU A 209 -18.99 -7.56 9.33
N ARG A 210 -19.06 -8.80 9.84
CA ARG A 210 -20.28 -9.62 9.84
C ARG A 210 -20.98 -9.63 11.19
N VAL A 211 -22.27 -9.85 11.18
CA VAL A 211 -23.12 -9.91 12.39
C VAL A 211 -22.60 -10.98 13.35
N GLY A 212 -22.30 -12.19 12.87
CA GLY A 212 -21.77 -13.29 13.70
C GLY A 212 -20.41 -13.01 14.35
N ARG A 213 -19.76 -11.88 14.02
CA ARG A 213 -18.50 -11.43 14.62
C ARG A 213 -18.69 -10.33 15.66
N VAL A 214 -19.93 -9.93 15.94
CA VAL A 214 -20.28 -8.92 16.95
C VAL A 214 -21.01 -9.57 18.10
N ASN A 215 -20.35 -9.70 19.22
CA ASN A 215 -20.94 -10.22 20.46
C ASN A 215 -21.37 -9.04 21.34
N ILE A 216 -22.63 -8.63 21.23
CA ILE A 216 -23.20 -7.50 22.00
C ILE A 216 -23.17 -7.80 23.50
N LEU A 217 -23.62 -8.99 23.91
CA LEU A 217 -23.69 -9.37 25.32
C LEU A 217 -22.27 -9.52 25.92
N GLY A 218 -21.35 -10.12 25.18
CA GLY A 218 -19.94 -10.26 25.61
C GLY A 218 -19.11 -9.02 25.38
N ARG A 219 -19.71 -7.90 24.88
CA ARG A 219 -19.02 -6.61 24.60
C ARG A 219 -17.72 -6.79 23.85
N SER A 220 -17.75 -7.60 22.80
CA SER A 220 -16.57 -7.89 21.98
C SER A 220 -16.90 -7.95 20.49
N LEU A 221 -15.90 -7.68 19.68
CA LEU A 221 -15.96 -7.69 18.24
C LEU A 221 -14.73 -8.41 17.69
N GLU A 222 -14.94 -9.38 16.81
CA GLU A 222 -13.86 -10.10 16.15
C GLU A 222 -13.62 -9.52 14.75
N VAL A 223 -12.38 -9.07 14.51
CA VAL A 223 -11.93 -8.65 13.18
C VAL A 223 -11.35 -9.87 12.47
N ALA A 224 -12.07 -10.41 11.51
CA ALA A 224 -11.71 -11.65 10.81
C ALA A 224 -11.53 -11.49 9.31
N GLU A 225 -12.21 -10.53 8.71
CA GLU A 225 -12.23 -10.34 7.27
C GLU A 225 -11.97 -8.87 6.89
N ALA A 226 -11.50 -8.67 5.67
CA ALA A 226 -11.37 -7.34 5.08
C ALA A 226 -11.92 -7.38 3.65
N ILE A 227 -12.90 -6.54 3.37
CA ILE A 227 -13.54 -6.43 2.05
C ILE A 227 -13.13 -5.13 1.39
N LYS A 228 -12.78 -5.22 0.09
CA LYS A 228 -12.47 -4.05 -0.74
C LYS A 228 -12.82 -4.30 -2.20
N TYR A 229 -13.02 -3.22 -2.94
CA TYR A 229 -13.15 -3.29 -4.39
C TYR A 229 -11.80 -3.05 -5.06
N VAL A 230 -11.43 -3.89 -6.02
CA VAL A 230 -10.24 -3.77 -6.84
C VAL A 230 -10.66 -3.87 -8.29
N SER A 231 -10.41 -2.82 -9.08
CA SER A 231 -10.83 -2.77 -10.50
C SER A 231 -12.32 -3.12 -10.71
N GLY A 232 -13.20 -2.60 -9.83
CA GLY A 232 -14.65 -2.84 -9.87
C GLY A 232 -15.11 -4.21 -9.37
N ARG A 233 -14.19 -5.09 -8.98
CA ARG A 233 -14.50 -6.43 -8.44
C ARG A 233 -14.38 -6.43 -6.92
N LEU A 234 -15.32 -7.13 -6.27
CA LEU A 234 -15.25 -7.37 -4.84
C LEU A 234 -14.12 -8.37 -4.56
N VAL A 235 -13.22 -7.98 -3.68
CA VAL A 235 -12.16 -8.86 -3.17
C VAL A 235 -12.36 -9.00 -1.67
N VAL A 236 -12.60 -10.21 -1.24
CA VAL A 236 -12.61 -10.57 0.18
C VAL A 236 -11.20 -11.06 0.49
N ASP A 237 -10.42 -10.22 1.18
CA ASP A 237 -9.19 -10.68 1.79
C ASP A 237 -9.60 -11.47 3.04
N GLY A 238 -9.82 -12.75 2.89
CA GLY A 238 -10.06 -13.66 4.00
C GLY A 238 -8.85 -13.66 4.95
N LEU A 239 -9.02 -14.27 6.09
CA LEU A 239 -8.09 -14.47 7.24
C LEU A 239 -6.59 -14.61 6.96
N VAL A 240 -6.14 -14.61 5.70
CA VAL A 240 -4.90 -15.24 5.28
C VAL A 240 -3.73 -14.29 5.02
N LYS A 241 -3.92 -12.99 4.86
CA LYS A 241 -2.79 -12.11 4.52
C LYS A 241 -1.80 -11.84 5.66
N SER A 242 -2.26 -11.89 6.89
CA SER A 242 -1.42 -12.09 8.06
C SER A 242 -2.30 -12.57 9.20
N LYS A 243 -1.92 -13.66 9.86
CA LYS A 243 -2.54 -14.10 11.13
C LYS A 243 -2.57 -12.97 12.17
N ALA A 244 -1.82 -11.90 12.01
CA ALA A 244 -1.79 -10.71 12.86
C ALA A 244 -3.03 -9.79 12.70
N SER A 245 -3.85 -10.00 11.67
CA SER A 245 -5.09 -9.22 11.45
C SER A 245 -6.29 -9.80 12.20
N LEU A 246 -6.27 -11.11 12.54
CA LEU A 246 -7.30 -11.74 13.34
C LEU A 246 -7.14 -11.31 14.80
N ARG A 247 -8.15 -10.64 15.33
CA ARG A 247 -8.13 -10.15 16.70
C ARG A 247 -9.53 -9.94 17.25
N VAL A 248 -9.67 -10.14 18.55
CA VAL A 248 -10.86 -9.79 19.31
C VAL A 248 -10.61 -8.48 20.04
N LEU A 249 -11.57 -7.57 19.97
CA LEU A 249 -11.53 -6.24 20.58
C LEU A 249 -12.66 -6.13 21.60
N GLY A 250 -12.34 -5.71 22.81
CA GLY A 250 -13.34 -5.26 23.78
C GLY A 250 -13.95 -3.95 23.30
N MET A 251 -15.25 -3.77 23.46
CA MET A 251 -15.96 -2.53 23.14
C MET A 251 -16.65 -1.96 24.39
N PRO A 252 -16.63 -0.61 24.53
CA PRO A 252 -17.37 0.06 25.60
C PRO A 252 -18.87 -0.21 25.54
N ASP A 253 -19.56 -0.06 26.65
CA ASP A 253 -21.01 -0.31 26.80
C ASP A 253 -21.83 0.55 25.85
N GLU A 254 -21.42 1.81 25.71
CA GLU A 254 -22.07 2.76 24.83
C GLU A 254 -21.98 2.32 23.36
N LEU A 255 -20.82 1.81 22.95
CA LEU A 255 -20.64 1.29 21.59
C LEU A 255 -21.45 0.00 21.37
N ALA A 256 -21.52 -0.87 22.36
CA ALA A 256 -22.35 -2.07 22.29
C ALA A 256 -23.84 -1.68 22.11
N THR A 257 -24.32 -0.67 22.85
CA THR A 257 -25.68 -0.12 22.72
C THR A 257 -25.91 0.47 21.32
N ILE A 258 -24.96 1.26 20.80
CA ILE A 258 -25.04 1.84 19.46
C ILE A 258 -25.10 0.75 18.39
N LEU A 259 -24.27 -0.28 18.48
CA LEU A 259 -24.28 -1.41 17.54
C LEU A 259 -25.55 -2.25 17.65
N SER A 260 -26.08 -2.48 18.84
CA SER A 260 -27.35 -3.16 19.03
C SER A 260 -28.50 -2.40 18.36
N GLY A 261 -28.58 -1.08 18.57
CA GLY A 261 -29.57 -0.22 17.92
C GLY A 261 -29.39 -0.18 16.39
N HIS A 262 -28.16 -0.21 15.91
CA HIS A 262 -27.86 -0.28 14.47
C HIS A 262 -28.36 -1.61 13.87
N LEU A 263 -28.04 -2.75 14.49
CA LEU A 263 -28.50 -4.07 14.01
C LEU A 263 -30.03 -4.16 14.00
N ALA A 264 -30.68 -3.70 15.06
CA ALA A 264 -32.16 -3.65 15.12
C ALA A 264 -32.76 -2.79 14.01
N GLN A 265 -32.19 -1.62 13.73
CA GLN A 265 -32.60 -0.74 12.63
C GLN A 265 -32.46 -1.41 11.25
N GLN A 266 -31.41 -2.21 11.05
CA GLN A 266 -31.18 -2.98 9.83
C GLN A 266 -32.00 -4.28 9.79
N ARG A 267 -32.79 -4.57 10.82
CA ARG A 267 -33.55 -5.83 11.01
C ARG A 267 -32.65 -7.06 10.98
N LEU A 268 -31.41 -6.92 11.46
CA LEU A 268 -30.43 -8.00 11.57
C LEU A 268 -30.50 -8.60 12.98
N THR A 269 -30.48 -9.91 13.04
CA THR A 269 -30.55 -10.71 14.28
C THR A 269 -29.30 -11.59 14.43
N GLY A 270 -29.15 -12.23 15.56
CA GLY A 270 -28.07 -13.23 15.77
C GLY A 270 -28.15 -14.45 14.85
N ALA A 271 -29.24 -14.64 14.11
CA ALA A 271 -29.36 -15.70 13.10
C ALA A 271 -28.72 -15.30 11.76
N ASP A 272 -28.52 -14.02 11.51
CA ASP A 272 -27.97 -13.47 10.25
C ASP A 272 -26.45 -13.43 10.29
N ILE A 273 -25.79 -14.50 10.72
CA ILE A 273 -24.36 -14.55 11.06
C ILE A 273 -23.43 -14.10 9.91
N ASP A 274 -23.81 -14.37 8.67
CA ASP A 274 -23.05 -14.04 7.48
C ASP A 274 -23.39 -12.67 6.89
N ALA A 275 -24.43 -12.00 7.39
CA ALA A 275 -24.82 -10.69 6.93
C ALA A 275 -23.76 -9.62 7.30
N LEU A 276 -23.56 -8.65 6.43
CA LEU A 276 -22.68 -7.51 6.71
C LEU A 276 -23.37 -6.57 7.71
N VAL A 277 -22.66 -6.16 8.74
CA VAL A 277 -23.13 -5.14 9.70
C VAL A 277 -23.37 -3.82 8.98
N PHE A 278 -22.52 -3.49 8.03
CA PHE A 278 -22.62 -2.26 7.21
C PHE A 278 -22.74 -2.63 5.73
N SER A 279 -23.92 -2.47 5.18
CA SER A 279 -24.19 -2.77 3.78
C SER A 279 -24.57 -1.52 2.98
N SER A 280 -24.43 -1.61 1.66
CA SER A 280 -24.99 -0.62 0.75
C SER A 280 -26.51 -0.73 0.71
N PRO A 281 -27.25 0.28 0.18
CA PRO A 281 -28.71 0.20 0.03
C PRO A 281 -29.21 -1.00 -0.80
N ARG A 282 -28.30 -1.64 -1.56
CA ARG A 282 -28.58 -2.86 -2.33
C ARG A 282 -28.17 -4.14 -1.62
N GLY A 283 -27.83 -4.07 -0.33
CA GLY A 283 -27.43 -5.23 0.51
C GLY A 283 -25.99 -5.71 0.30
N GLY A 284 -25.25 -5.18 -0.67
CA GLY A 284 -23.84 -5.57 -0.91
C GLY A 284 -22.84 -4.79 -0.07
N ALA A 285 -21.57 -5.17 -0.16
CA ALA A 285 -20.48 -4.49 0.55
C ALA A 285 -20.33 -3.03 0.12
N LEU A 286 -19.91 -2.18 1.05
CA LEU A 286 -19.67 -0.76 0.81
C LEU A 286 -18.48 -0.55 -0.12
N ASN A 287 -18.69 0.21 -1.21
CA ASN A 287 -17.61 0.67 -2.06
C ASN A 287 -16.98 1.94 -1.46
N TYR A 288 -15.66 1.91 -1.22
CA TYR A 288 -14.96 3.02 -0.58
C TYR A 288 -15.12 4.36 -1.29
N GLN A 289 -14.95 4.39 -2.61
CA GLN A 289 -15.00 5.64 -3.37
C GLN A 289 -16.42 6.24 -3.36
N ASN A 290 -17.43 5.40 -3.55
CA ASN A 290 -18.84 5.84 -3.52
C ASN A 290 -19.22 6.33 -2.13
N PHE A 291 -18.81 5.61 -1.07
CA PHE A 291 -19.07 6.01 0.30
C PHE A 291 -18.39 7.33 0.64
N MET A 292 -17.10 7.47 0.31
CA MET A 292 -16.37 8.72 0.57
C MET A 292 -16.95 9.92 -0.16
N LEU A 293 -17.41 9.75 -1.40
CA LEU A 293 -17.94 10.86 -2.19
C LEU A 293 -19.36 11.24 -1.76
N ARG A 294 -20.23 10.24 -1.55
CA ARG A 294 -21.69 10.47 -1.40
C ARG A 294 -22.12 10.60 0.05
N ILE A 295 -21.40 10.01 0.99
CA ILE A 295 -21.77 9.93 2.41
C ILE A 295 -20.76 10.69 3.26
N TRP A 296 -19.48 10.31 3.18
CA TRP A 296 -18.45 10.83 4.07
C TRP A 296 -18.20 12.32 3.89
N LYS A 297 -17.91 12.77 2.67
CA LYS A 297 -17.64 14.20 2.40
C LYS A 297 -18.77 15.13 2.88
N PRO A 298 -20.04 14.89 2.53
CA PRO A 298 -21.14 15.70 3.05
C PRO A 298 -21.21 15.72 4.59
N ALA A 299 -20.99 14.56 5.23
CA ALA A 299 -21.02 14.47 6.70
C ALA A 299 -19.85 15.24 7.34
N VAL A 300 -18.64 15.15 6.79
CA VAL A 300 -17.45 15.90 7.25
C VAL A 300 -17.71 17.41 7.17
N THR A 301 -18.26 17.89 6.05
CA THR A 301 -18.63 19.31 5.89
C THR A 301 -19.69 19.75 6.89
N ALA A 302 -20.76 18.96 7.06
CA ALA A 302 -21.84 19.27 8.01
C ALA A 302 -21.35 19.24 9.47
N ALA A 303 -20.42 18.35 9.80
CA ALA A 303 -19.81 18.24 11.13
C ALA A 303 -18.75 19.32 11.39
N ARG A 304 -18.32 20.09 10.39
CA ARG A 304 -17.22 21.08 10.45
C ARG A 304 -15.90 20.46 10.93
N VAL A 305 -15.53 19.30 10.38
CA VAL A 305 -14.27 18.58 10.66
C VAL A 305 -13.50 18.36 9.36
N GLU A 306 -13.17 19.44 8.68
CA GLU A 306 -12.58 19.41 7.34
C GLU A 306 -11.26 18.63 7.27
N GLY A 307 -10.97 18.04 6.11
CA GLY A 307 -9.75 17.26 5.87
C GLY A 307 -9.76 15.86 6.47
N VAL A 308 -10.79 15.48 7.24
CA VAL A 308 -10.89 14.17 7.88
C VAL A 308 -11.30 13.10 6.87
N THR A 309 -10.54 12.01 6.81
CA THR A 309 -10.86 10.79 6.04
C THR A 309 -11.21 9.64 6.99
N ALA A 310 -11.80 8.56 6.48
CA ALA A 310 -12.09 7.37 7.29
C ALA A 310 -10.83 6.80 7.99
N HIS A 311 -9.61 7.06 7.45
CA HIS A 311 -8.37 6.65 8.10
C HIS A 311 -8.04 7.48 9.35
N HIS A 312 -8.49 8.73 9.43
CA HIS A 312 -8.31 9.58 10.61
C HIS A 312 -9.11 9.06 11.82
N LEU A 313 -10.22 8.34 11.61
CA LEU A 313 -10.90 7.64 12.70
C LEU A 313 -9.95 6.70 13.45
N ARG A 314 -9.17 5.94 12.70
CA ARG A 314 -8.20 5.02 13.30
C ARG A 314 -7.03 5.77 13.98
N HIS A 315 -6.66 6.95 13.49
CA HIS A 315 -5.71 7.81 14.20
C HIS A 315 -6.30 8.31 15.51
N SER A 316 -7.58 8.71 15.54
CA SER A 316 -8.28 9.07 16.78
C SER A 316 -8.29 7.92 17.77
N ALA A 317 -8.61 6.70 17.33
CA ALA A 317 -8.53 5.52 18.19
C ALA A 317 -7.12 5.30 18.77
N ALA A 318 -6.07 5.50 17.99
CA ALA A 318 -4.69 5.41 18.48
C ALA A 318 -4.39 6.47 19.54
N THR A 319 -4.82 7.72 19.31
CA THR A 319 -4.67 8.83 20.24
C THR A 319 -5.47 8.61 21.54
N TYR A 320 -6.68 8.08 21.42
CA TYR A 320 -7.49 7.75 22.62
C TYR A 320 -6.88 6.61 23.44
N LEU A 321 -6.35 5.57 22.79
CA LEU A 321 -5.62 4.51 23.46
C LEU A 321 -4.40 5.03 24.23
N ASP A 322 -3.65 5.94 23.63
CA ASP A 322 -2.51 6.60 24.27
C ASP A 322 -2.96 7.46 25.48
N ALA A 323 -4.00 8.28 25.29
CA ALA A 323 -4.56 9.14 26.33
C ALA A 323 -5.07 8.38 27.56
N VAL A 324 -5.59 7.14 27.40
CA VAL A 324 -6.02 6.30 28.52
C VAL A 324 -4.89 5.41 29.05
N GLY A 325 -3.65 5.63 28.64
CA GLY A 325 -2.48 4.91 29.12
C GLY A 325 -2.40 3.45 28.70
N ALA A 326 -2.87 3.13 27.48
CA ALA A 326 -2.79 1.78 26.98
C ALA A 326 -1.32 1.38 26.70
N PRO A 327 -0.85 0.22 27.18
CA PRO A 327 0.48 -0.27 26.87
C PRO A 327 0.70 -0.42 25.36
N GLU A 328 1.90 -0.12 24.87
CA GLU A 328 2.22 -0.15 23.43
C GLU A 328 1.88 -1.51 22.78
N GLN A 329 2.13 -2.61 23.46
CA GLN A 329 1.79 -3.95 22.96
C GLN A 329 0.28 -4.12 22.77
N LEU A 330 -0.54 -3.60 23.69
CA LEU A 330 -2.00 -3.62 23.59
C LEU A 330 -2.46 -2.73 22.42
N MET A 331 -1.90 -1.53 22.29
CA MET A 331 -2.19 -0.64 21.17
C MET A 331 -1.89 -1.32 19.82
N ARG A 332 -0.71 -1.93 19.68
CA ARG A 332 -0.33 -2.69 18.48
C ARG A 332 -1.30 -3.85 18.21
N ARG A 333 -1.70 -4.60 19.23
CA ARG A 333 -2.68 -5.70 19.15
C ARG A 333 -4.03 -5.17 18.69
N ARG A 334 -4.60 -4.17 19.35
CA ARG A 334 -5.91 -3.59 19.02
C ARG A 334 -5.93 -3.00 17.61
N LEU A 335 -4.89 -2.30 17.24
CA LEU A 335 -4.79 -1.72 15.90
C LEU A 335 -4.36 -2.72 14.81
N GLY A 336 -3.92 -3.94 15.15
CA GLY A 336 -3.47 -4.94 14.17
C GLY A 336 -2.25 -4.46 13.39
N HIS A 337 -1.26 -3.86 14.07
CA HIS A 337 0.06 -3.59 13.52
C HIS A 337 0.90 -4.86 13.67
N GLY A 338 1.24 -5.48 12.54
CA GLY A 338 2.02 -6.72 12.56
C GLY A 338 3.39 -6.53 13.16
N SER A 339 3.68 -7.25 14.24
CA SER A 339 5.02 -7.66 14.62
C SER A 339 4.95 -8.88 15.54
N SER A 340 5.87 -9.81 15.29
CA SER A 340 6.37 -10.94 16.03
C SER A 340 5.42 -12.08 16.44
N ASP A 341 5.84 -13.27 16.07
CA ASP A 341 5.24 -14.59 16.24
C ASP A 341 5.08 -15.06 17.70
N LEU A 342 5.63 -14.37 18.69
CA LEU A 342 5.68 -14.87 20.07
C LEU A 342 4.40 -14.66 20.88
N THR A 343 3.56 -13.69 20.55
CA THR A 343 2.37 -13.33 21.35
C THR A 343 1.11 -14.09 20.92
N ARG A 344 1.20 -14.94 19.91
CA ARG A 344 0.04 -15.48 19.18
C ARG A 344 -0.65 -16.69 19.83
N ARG A 345 0.01 -17.43 20.71
CA ARG A 345 -0.51 -18.73 21.20
C ARG A 345 -1.38 -18.65 22.44
N VAL A 346 -1.38 -17.55 23.19
CA VAL A 346 -2.00 -17.45 24.52
C VAL A 346 -3.26 -16.58 24.57
N TYR A 347 -3.54 -15.71 23.57
CA TYR A 347 -4.53 -14.62 23.76
C TYR A 347 -5.72 -14.59 22.80
N VAL A 348 -6.07 -15.69 22.14
CA VAL A 348 -7.18 -15.69 21.17
C VAL A 348 -8.57 -15.69 21.83
N HIS A 349 -8.71 -16.03 23.10
CA HIS A 349 -10.01 -16.31 23.69
C HIS A 349 -10.41 -15.52 24.95
N VAL A 350 -9.53 -14.71 25.51
CA VAL A 350 -9.87 -13.94 26.71
C VAL A 350 -9.37 -12.51 26.57
N LEU A 351 -10.27 -11.55 26.72
CA LEU A 351 -9.91 -10.16 26.96
C LEU A 351 -9.26 -10.13 28.35
N ASP A 352 -7.96 -9.84 28.42
CA ASP A 352 -7.26 -9.73 29.67
C ASP A 352 -7.77 -8.53 30.50
N GLU A 353 -7.51 -8.53 31.79
CA GLU A 353 -7.95 -7.45 32.69
C GLU A 353 -7.47 -6.09 32.25
N THR A 354 -6.28 -6.04 31.64
CA THR A 354 -5.73 -4.79 31.07
C THR A 354 -6.60 -4.30 29.90
N ASP A 355 -6.99 -5.18 28.97
CA ASP A 355 -7.85 -4.79 27.85
C ASP A 355 -9.25 -4.37 28.32
N GLN A 356 -9.81 -5.03 29.35
CA GLN A 356 -11.08 -4.64 29.94
C GLN A 356 -11.00 -3.26 30.63
N ARG A 357 -9.94 -2.98 31.37
CA ARG A 357 -9.70 -1.68 32.00
C ARG A 357 -9.57 -0.58 30.96
N ILE A 358 -8.77 -0.80 29.92
CA ILE A 358 -8.59 0.16 28.82
C ILE A 358 -9.90 0.35 28.05
N THR A 359 -10.67 -0.70 27.81
CA THR A 359 -11.98 -0.62 27.15
C THR A 359 -12.96 0.26 27.94
N ARG A 360 -12.99 0.13 29.27
CA ARG A 360 -13.81 0.98 30.15
C ARG A 360 -13.36 2.44 30.09
N ALA A 361 -12.05 2.67 30.20
CA ALA A 361 -11.48 4.02 30.12
C ALA A 361 -11.73 4.71 28.77
N LEU A 362 -11.74 3.96 27.66
CA LEU A 362 -12.14 4.47 26.36
C LEU A 362 -13.61 4.91 26.33
N GLY A 363 -14.50 4.15 26.96
CA GLY A 363 -15.91 4.55 27.12
C GLY A 363 -16.03 5.86 27.88
N GLU A 364 -15.33 5.98 29.00
CA GLU A 364 -15.31 7.21 29.78
C GLU A 364 -14.76 8.41 29.00
N LEU A 365 -13.61 8.24 28.32
CA LEU A 365 -13.01 9.31 27.52
C LEU A 365 -13.92 9.82 26.40
N VAL A 366 -14.59 8.93 25.70
CA VAL A 366 -15.36 9.29 24.50
C VAL A 366 -16.75 9.76 24.82
N TRP A 367 -17.44 9.19 25.82
CA TRP A 367 -18.85 9.47 26.06
C TRP A 367 -19.15 10.28 27.35
N LYS A 368 -18.22 10.32 28.32
CA LYS A 368 -18.40 11.20 29.49
C LYS A 368 -17.78 12.57 29.19
N PRO A 369 -18.52 13.66 29.31
CA PRO A 369 -17.95 14.99 29.14
C PRO A 369 -16.87 15.23 30.21
N SER A 370 -15.74 15.81 29.80
CA SER A 370 -14.73 16.25 30.77
C SER A 370 -15.30 17.34 31.67
N ALA A 371 -14.78 17.44 32.91
CA ALA A 371 -15.24 18.46 33.87
C ALA A 371 -15.17 19.90 33.30
N GLU A 372 -14.19 20.17 32.41
CA GLU A 372 -14.09 21.44 31.70
C GLU A 372 -15.20 21.66 30.66
N GLN A 373 -15.67 20.62 30.01
CA GLN A 373 -16.80 20.69 29.08
C GLN A 373 -18.13 20.83 29.84
N GLN A 374 -18.26 20.21 31.01
CA GLN A 374 -19.43 20.42 31.89
C GLN A 374 -19.50 21.88 32.35
N SER A 375 -18.41 22.48 32.82
CA SER A 375 -18.36 23.87 33.26
C SER A 375 -18.59 24.87 32.12
N ARG A 376 -18.21 24.56 30.86
CA ARG A 376 -18.54 25.39 29.68
C ARG A 376 -20.01 25.31 29.30
N ASN A 377 -20.60 24.12 29.39
CA ASN A 377 -22.03 23.95 29.07
C ASN A 377 -22.93 24.61 30.13
N GLU A 378 -22.53 24.57 31.40
CA GLU A 378 -23.23 25.25 32.48
C GLU A 378 -23.16 26.81 32.35
N ARG A 379 -22.02 27.34 31.87
CA ARG A 379 -21.85 28.77 31.59
C ARG A 379 -22.51 29.26 30.30
N ALA A 380 -22.85 28.37 29.38
CA ALA A 380 -23.53 28.69 28.11
C ALA A 380 -25.06 28.53 28.20
N GLY A 381 -25.56 27.96 29.30
CA GLY A 381 -26.99 27.76 29.59
C GLY A 381 -27.55 28.72 30.66
N SER A 382 -26.72 29.61 31.21
CA SER A 382 -27.08 30.71 32.11
C SER A 382 -27.05 32.03 31.32
#